data_ed589433d8f2c553ab231522fa5a1f8f
#
_entry.id   ed589433d8f2c553ab231522fa5a1f8f
#
_cell.length_a   1.000
_cell.length_b   1.000
_cell.length_c   1.000
_cell.angle_alpha   90.00
_cell.angle_beta   90.00
_cell.angle_gamma   90.00
#
_symmetry.space_group_name_H-M   'P 1'
#
loop_
_entity.id
_entity.type
_entity.pdbx_description
1 polymer ?
#
loop_
_entity_poly.entity_id
_entity_poly.type
_entity_poly.pdbx_seq_one_letter_code
_entity_poly.pdbx_strand_id
1 'polypeptide(L)'
;YTSVMIDGSSLPFDENVELTREVVKYAHERGVTVEGELGVLAGVEDHVFAATSTYTNPLSAIDFFKKTGVDALAISYGTMHGANKGKNAVIRKEIAIAIKECMLHEGIEGYLVSHGSSTVPQYIVEEINALGGEITNAYGIDVDQLVEVSHCGINKINVDTDLRLAVTRNMKELFAKDAALRNSASVGQIYELLETKKSAFDPRAFITPIMDTIMYGNVPDDDVARICTCIEDGVKEAIAPLLVKFGSYGKAPKVERVTIDEMAERYRKAGI
;
A
#
# COMPACT_ATOMS: atom_id res chain seq x y z
N TYR A 1 15.80 -3.13 -6.05
CA TYR A 1 14.67 -3.64 -5.27
C TYR A 1 14.93 -5.07 -4.87
N THR A 2 14.53 -5.47 -3.66
CA THR A 2 14.65 -6.84 -3.14
C THR A 2 13.34 -7.63 -3.25
N SER A 3 12.26 -6.95 -3.64
CA SER A 3 10.94 -7.54 -3.90
C SER A 3 10.27 -6.79 -5.05
N VAL A 4 9.52 -7.51 -5.86
CA VAL A 4 8.69 -6.97 -6.95
C VAL A 4 7.29 -7.56 -6.87
N MET A 5 6.33 -6.92 -7.53
CA MET A 5 4.95 -7.39 -7.63
C MET A 5 4.50 -7.39 -9.08
N ILE A 6 3.74 -8.40 -9.47
CA ILE A 6 3.06 -8.48 -10.77
C ILE A 6 1.57 -8.72 -10.54
N ASP A 7 0.73 -7.83 -11.06
CA ASP A 7 -0.71 -7.99 -11.06
C ASP A 7 -1.20 -8.50 -12.43
N GLY A 8 -1.52 -9.78 -12.47
CA GLY A 8 -2.20 -10.44 -13.57
C GLY A 8 -3.66 -10.75 -13.27
N SER A 9 -4.24 -10.22 -12.18
CA SER A 9 -5.57 -10.59 -11.67
C SER A 9 -6.72 -10.33 -12.66
N SER A 10 -6.53 -9.37 -13.57
CA SER A 10 -7.49 -9.07 -14.64
C SER A 10 -7.48 -10.07 -15.80
N LEU A 11 -6.45 -10.92 -15.89
CA LEU A 11 -6.32 -11.96 -16.92
C LEU A 11 -7.07 -13.24 -16.53
N PRO A 12 -7.40 -14.11 -17.49
CA PRO A 12 -7.79 -15.49 -17.20
C PRO A 12 -6.74 -16.21 -16.33
N PHE A 13 -7.19 -17.13 -15.48
CA PHE A 13 -6.33 -17.80 -14.50
C PHE A 13 -5.02 -18.37 -15.10
N ASP A 14 -5.10 -19.09 -16.21
CA ASP A 14 -3.93 -19.71 -16.80
C ASP A 14 -2.97 -18.69 -17.42
N GLU A 15 -3.47 -17.57 -17.94
CA GLU A 15 -2.65 -16.46 -18.44
C GLU A 15 -1.95 -15.71 -17.28
N ASN A 16 -2.66 -15.50 -16.16
CA ASN A 16 -2.07 -14.92 -14.96
C ASN A 16 -0.96 -15.85 -14.41
N VAL A 17 -1.18 -17.15 -14.37
CA VAL A 17 -0.18 -18.15 -13.96
C VAL A 17 1.05 -18.07 -14.86
N GLU A 18 0.89 -18.02 -16.17
CA GLU A 18 2.00 -17.96 -17.15
C GLU A 18 2.82 -16.68 -16.92
N LEU A 19 2.16 -15.51 -16.88
CA LEU A 19 2.77 -14.21 -16.65
C LEU A 19 3.55 -14.17 -15.33
N THR A 20 2.90 -14.60 -14.24
CA THR A 20 3.52 -14.59 -12.90
C THR A 20 4.73 -15.53 -12.84
N ARG A 21 4.62 -16.73 -13.44
CA ARG A 21 5.71 -17.70 -13.50
C ARG A 21 6.94 -17.15 -14.24
N GLU A 22 6.76 -16.42 -15.34
CA GLU A 22 7.86 -15.78 -16.07
C GLU A 22 8.56 -14.75 -15.19
N VAL A 23 7.79 -13.92 -14.47
CA VAL A 23 8.36 -12.91 -13.53
C VAL A 23 9.08 -13.59 -12.38
N VAL A 24 8.50 -14.64 -11.78
CA VAL A 24 9.13 -15.41 -10.71
C VAL A 24 10.48 -15.97 -11.16
N LYS A 25 10.53 -16.64 -12.30
CA LYS A 25 11.79 -17.20 -12.85
C LYS A 25 12.85 -16.12 -13.00
N TYR A 26 12.50 -15.00 -13.62
CA TYR A 26 13.44 -13.90 -13.83
C TYR A 26 13.94 -13.27 -12.51
N ALA A 27 13.04 -13.09 -11.55
CA ALA A 27 13.34 -12.44 -10.28
C ALA A 27 14.14 -13.37 -9.34
N HIS A 28 13.74 -14.65 -9.20
CA HIS A 28 14.40 -15.61 -8.32
C HIS A 28 15.85 -15.89 -8.72
N GLU A 29 16.16 -15.94 -10.03
CA GLU A 29 17.54 -16.03 -10.53
C GLU A 29 18.43 -14.88 -9.99
N ARG A 30 17.84 -13.77 -9.58
CA ARG A 30 18.48 -12.54 -9.09
C ARG A 30 18.29 -12.32 -7.60
N GLY A 31 17.74 -13.28 -6.88
CA GLY A 31 17.48 -13.19 -5.44
C GLY A 31 16.38 -12.20 -5.04
N VAL A 32 15.48 -11.88 -5.96
CA VAL A 32 14.36 -10.95 -5.74
C VAL A 32 13.08 -11.73 -5.51
N THR A 33 12.36 -11.44 -4.41
CA THR A 33 11.07 -12.06 -4.11
C THR A 33 9.96 -11.50 -4.99
N VAL A 34 8.93 -12.30 -5.25
CA VAL A 34 7.80 -11.94 -6.11
C VAL A 34 6.48 -12.05 -5.35
N GLU A 35 5.66 -11.02 -5.48
CA GLU A 35 4.25 -11.00 -5.11
C GLU A 35 3.39 -11.09 -6.37
N GLY A 36 2.45 -12.03 -6.39
CA GLY A 36 1.40 -12.13 -7.41
C GLY A 36 0.06 -11.66 -6.85
N GLU A 37 -0.95 -11.55 -7.71
CA GLU A 37 -2.33 -11.23 -7.31
C GLU A 37 -3.33 -12.18 -7.93
N LEU A 38 -4.34 -12.60 -7.15
CA LEU A 38 -5.41 -13.48 -7.58
C LEU A 38 -6.76 -13.02 -7.03
N GLY A 39 -7.71 -12.77 -7.94
CA GLY A 39 -8.99 -12.14 -7.63
C GLY A 39 -8.92 -10.63 -7.85
N VAL A 40 -9.95 -10.09 -8.47
CA VAL A 40 -10.03 -8.68 -8.84
C VAL A 40 -10.52 -7.85 -7.65
N LEU A 41 -9.82 -6.77 -7.31
CA LEU A 41 -10.29 -5.78 -6.34
C LEU A 41 -11.01 -4.64 -7.08
N ALA A 42 -12.23 -4.32 -6.63
CA ALA A 42 -12.95 -3.14 -7.13
C ALA A 42 -12.28 -1.85 -6.67
N GLY A 43 -12.51 -0.76 -7.41
CA GLY A 43 -12.03 0.57 -7.11
C GLY A 43 -11.04 1.12 -8.13
N VAL A 44 -10.33 2.15 -7.74
CA VAL A 44 -9.34 2.83 -8.58
C VAL A 44 -7.97 2.75 -7.90
N GLU A 45 -7.00 2.21 -8.62
CA GLU A 45 -5.60 2.25 -8.24
C GLU A 45 -4.81 2.85 -9.40
N ASP A 46 -4.22 4.03 -9.14
CA ASP A 46 -3.55 4.87 -10.15
C ASP A 46 -4.37 5.03 -11.44
N HIS A 47 -4.10 4.23 -12.48
CA HIS A 47 -4.79 4.28 -13.77
C HIS A 47 -5.66 3.05 -14.05
N VAL A 48 -5.75 2.11 -13.10
CA VAL A 48 -6.55 0.89 -13.23
C VAL A 48 -7.88 1.06 -12.51
N PHE A 49 -8.97 0.71 -13.19
CA PHE A 49 -10.32 0.72 -12.64
C PHE A 49 -10.97 -0.64 -12.78
N ALA A 50 -11.54 -1.15 -11.68
CA ALA A 50 -12.41 -2.33 -11.68
C ALA A 50 -13.76 -1.99 -11.03
N ALA A 51 -14.85 -2.31 -11.75
CA ALA A 51 -16.21 -2.01 -11.27
C ALA A 51 -16.67 -2.97 -10.16
N THR A 52 -16.15 -4.20 -10.15
CA THR A 52 -16.58 -5.27 -9.24
C THR A 52 -15.38 -6.06 -8.74
N SER A 53 -15.48 -6.59 -7.51
CA SER A 53 -14.50 -7.53 -6.97
C SER A 53 -14.90 -8.97 -7.27
N THR A 54 -13.90 -9.83 -7.47
CA THR A 54 -14.08 -11.29 -7.48
C THR A 54 -13.27 -11.88 -6.34
N TYR A 55 -13.92 -12.56 -5.41
CA TYR A 55 -13.22 -13.19 -4.28
C TYR A 55 -12.27 -14.29 -4.73
N THR A 56 -11.12 -14.36 -4.10
CA THR A 56 -10.13 -15.42 -4.35
C THR A 56 -10.70 -16.77 -3.90
N ASN A 57 -10.74 -17.74 -4.83
CA ASN A 57 -11.07 -19.12 -4.47
C ASN A 57 -9.88 -19.79 -3.78
N PRO A 58 -10.05 -20.39 -2.58
CA PRO A 58 -8.94 -21.00 -1.85
C PRO A 58 -8.19 -22.09 -2.62
N LEU A 59 -8.89 -22.95 -3.35
CA LEU A 59 -8.24 -24.00 -4.15
C LEU A 59 -7.46 -23.43 -5.33
N SER A 60 -7.99 -22.37 -5.97
CA SER A 60 -7.25 -21.66 -7.02
C SER A 60 -6.00 -20.98 -6.48
N ALA A 61 -6.04 -20.45 -5.25
CA ALA A 61 -4.84 -19.87 -4.61
C ALA A 61 -3.74 -20.92 -4.42
N ILE A 62 -4.10 -22.14 -3.99
CA ILE A 62 -3.15 -23.24 -3.84
C ILE A 62 -2.55 -23.65 -5.19
N ASP A 63 -3.39 -23.78 -6.20
CA ASP A 63 -2.93 -24.12 -7.56
C ASP A 63 -2.01 -23.03 -8.13
N PHE A 64 -2.33 -21.76 -7.84
CA PHE A 64 -1.50 -20.61 -8.24
C PHE A 64 -0.10 -20.67 -7.61
N PHE A 65 0.00 -20.86 -6.28
CA PHE A 65 1.30 -21.02 -5.61
C PHE A 65 2.11 -22.16 -6.22
N LYS A 66 1.49 -23.33 -6.42
CA LYS A 66 2.17 -24.52 -6.96
C LYS A 66 2.66 -24.34 -8.40
N LYS A 67 1.89 -23.63 -9.23
CA LYS A 67 2.22 -23.43 -10.65
C LYS A 67 3.21 -22.29 -10.89
N THR A 68 3.18 -21.28 -10.06
CA THR A 68 4.01 -20.08 -10.25
C THR A 68 5.29 -20.08 -9.42
N GLY A 69 5.28 -20.68 -8.25
CA GLY A 69 6.36 -20.59 -7.27
C GLY A 69 6.48 -19.20 -6.62
N VAL A 70 5.43 -18.38 -6.67
CA VAL A 70 5.40 -17.02 -6.09
C VAL A 70 5.60 -17.06 -4.57
N ASP A 71 6.30 -16.06 -4.00
CA ASP A 71 6.60 -15.99 -2.56
C ASP A 71 5.42 -15.44 -1.76
N ALA A 72 4.67 -14.52 -2.34
CA ALA A 72 3.52 -13.89 -1.70
C ALA A 72 2.35 -13.74 -2.69
N LEU A 73 1.14 -13.82 -2.16
CA LEU A 73 -0.08 -13.72 -2.97
C LEU A 73 -1.03 -12.69 -2.35
N ALA A 74 -1.30 -11.62 -3.10
CA ALA A 74 -2.38 -10.71 -2.79
C ALA A 74 -3.72 -11.38 -3.12
N ILE A 75 -4.63 -11.37 -2.14
CA ILE A 75 -5.93 -12.03 -2.24
C ILE A 75 -7.08 -11.02 -2.19
N SER A 76 -8.12 -11.27 -2.96
CA SER A 76 -9.37 -10.52 -2.90
C SER A 76 -10.35 -11.19 -1.93
N TYR A 77 -10.68 -10.48 -0.85
CA TYR A 77 -11.53 -10.99 0.24
C TYR A 77 -12.44 -9.92 0.84
N GLY A 78 -12.74 -8.87 0.08
CA GLY A 78 -13.67 -7.79 0.42
C GLY A 78 -13.02 -6.43 0.64
N THR A 79 -11.71 -6.31 0.48
CA THR A 79 -11.03 -5.01 0.40
C THR A 79 -11.25 -4.38 -0.99
N MET A 80 -11.00 -3.06 -1.08
CA MET A 80 -11.19 -2.29 -2.31
C MET A 80 -10.10 -1.22 -2.43
N HIS A 81 -9.68 -0.92 -3.64
CA HIS A 81 -8.77 0.20 -3.89
C HIS A 81 -9.45 1.57 -3.73
N GLY A 82 -8.64 2.62 -3.47
CA GLY A 82 -9.08 4.00 -3.37
C GLY A 82 -9.59 4.40 -1.98
N ALA A 83 -10.02 5.66 -1.88
CA ALA A 83 -10.42 6.29 -0.63
C ALA A 83 -11.88 6.05 -0.24
N ASN A 84 -12.71 5.50 -1.12
CA ASN A 84 -14.12 5.22 -0.84
C ASN A 84 -14.41 3.73 -0.91
N LYS A 85 -14.41 3.09 0.25
CA LYS A 85 -14.71 1.65 0.40
C LYS A 85 -16.16 1.41 0.87
N GLY A 86 -16.95 2.48 0.98
CA GLY A 86 -18.28 2.44 1.59
C GLY A 86 -18.24 2.45 3.12
N LYS A 87 -19.28 3.02 3.73
CA LYS A 87 -19.38 3.18 5.20
C LYS A 87 -19.36 1.87 5.99
N ASN A 88 -19.71 0.75 5.36
CA ASN A 88 -19.87 -0.54 6.01
C ASN A 88 -19.06 -1.62 5.25
N ALA A 89 -17.84 -1.29 4.84
CA ALA A 89 -16.96 -2.28 4.22
C ALA A 89 -16.67 -3.44 5.19
N VAL A 90 -16.93 -4.67 4.74
CA VAL A 90 -16.72 -5.89 5.52
C VAL A 90 -15.75 -6.79 4.79
N ILE A 91 -14.65 -7.13 5.44
CA ILE A 91 -13.71 -8.13 4.93
C ILE A 91 -14.15 -9.55 5.32
N ARG A 92 -13.95 -10.47 4.39
CA ARG A 92 -14.31 -11.88 4.53
C ARG A 92 -13.09 -12.68 5.00
N LYS A 93 -12.77 -12.54 6.29
CA LYS A 93 -11.62 -13.24 6.91
C LYS A 93 -11.63 -14.74 6.68
N GLU A 94 -12.81 -15.34 6.50
CA GLU A 94 -12.99 -16.77 6.25
C GLU A 94 -12.23 -17.22 4.99
N ILE A 95 -12.07 -16.34 4.00
CA ILE A 95 -11.32 -16.62 2.77
C ILE A 95 -9.82 -16.74 3.11
N ALA A 96 -9.28 -15.80 3.88
CA ALA A 96 -7.87 -15.83 4.31
C ALA A 96 -7.59 -17.08 5.18
N ILE A 97 -8.47 -17.40 6.11
CA ILE A 97 -8.38 -18.62 6.94
C ILE A 97 -8.35 -19.87 6.06
N ALA A 98 -9.32 -20.00 5.14
CA ALA A 98 -9.41 -21.18 4.28
C ALA A 98 -8.16 -21.34 3.40
N ILE A 99 -7.64 -20.26 2.81
CA ILE A 99 -6.41 -20.31 2.03
C ILE A 99 -5.23 -20.75 2.92
N LYS A 100 -5.09 -20.14 4.11
CA LYS A 100 -3.98 -20.46 5.02
C LYS A 100 -4.01 -21.91 5.49
N GLU A 101 -5.18 -22.44 5.82
CA GLU A 101 -5.35 -23.86 6.20
C GLU A 101 -4.99 -24.79 5.03
N CYS A 102 -5.43 -24.46 3.81
CA CYS A 102 -5.05 -25.23 2.62
C CYS A 102 -3.52 -25.17 2.37
N MET A 103 -2.90 -23.99 2.52
CA MET A 103 -1.43 -23.87 2.40
C MET A 103 -0.71 -24.76 3.40
N LEU A 104 -1.14 -24.77 4.67
CA LEU A 104 -0.55 -25.62 5.72
C LEU A 104 -0.72 -27.09 5.39
N HIS A 105 -1.89 -27.53 4.92
CA HIS A 105 -2.15 -28.91 4.52
C HIS A 105 -1.25 -29.37 3.38
N GLU A 106 -1.03 -28.51 2.40
CA GLU A 106 -0.25 -28.80 1.20
C GLU A 106 1.27 -28.53 1.38
N GLY A 107 1.69 -28.08 2.55
CA GLY A 107 3.10 -27.76 2.85
C GLY A 107 3.64 -26.58 2.03
N ILE A 108 2.76 -25.63 1.64
CA ILE A 108 3.15 -24.43 0.89
C ILE A 108 3.72 -23.39 1.84
N GLU A 109 4.98 -23.04 1.64
CA GLU A 109 5.64 -21.89 2.28
C GLU A 109 5.38 -20.64 1.45
N GLY A 110 4.57 -19.73 1.97
CA GLY A 110 4.21 -18.48 1.27
C GLY A 110 3.47 -17.53 2.20
N TYR A 111 3.28 -16.31 1.72
CA TYR A 111 2.68 -15.23 2.48
C TYR A 111 1.42 -14.70 1.80
N LEU A 112 0.41 -14.34 2.59
CA LEU A 112 -0.81 -13.70 2.08
C LEU A 112 -0.74 -12.18 2.29
N VAL A 113 -1.17 -11.45 1.28
CA VAL A 113 -1.12 -9.99 1.24
C VAL A 113 -2.53 -9.42 1.11
N SER A 114 -2.78 -8.34 1.83
CA SER A 114 -4.01 -7.54 1.75
C SER A 114 -3.75 -6.22 1.04
N HIS A 115 -4.31 -6.08 -0.15
CA HIS A 115 -4.38 -4.81 -0.89
C HIS A 115 -5.65 -4.04 -0.53
N GLY A 116 -5.69 -2.75 -0.89
CA GLY A 116 -6.85 -1.91 -0.67
C GLY A 116 -7.26 -1.75 0.79
N SER A 117 -6.30 -1.78 1.73
CA SER A 117 -6.53 -1.85 3.18
C SER A 117 -6.41 -0.51 3.91
N SER A 118 -6.45 0.62 3.21
CA SER A 118 -6.43 1.93 3.88
C SER A 118 -7.63 2.11 4.80
N THR A 119 -7.39 2.68 5.99
CA THR A 119 -8.41 2.88 7.03
C THR A 119 -9.16 4.19 6.87
N VAL A 120 -8.58 5.15 6.14
CA VAL A 120 -9.15 6.48 5.90
C VAL A 120 -9.60 7.13 7.21
N PRO A 121 -8.67 7.50 8.11
CA PRO A 121 -9.01 8.03 9.43
C PRO A 121 -9.89 9.28 9.31
N GLN A 122 -11.10 9.23 9.84
CA GLN A 122 -12.09 10.28 9.66
C GLN A 122 -11.65 11.60 10.27
N TYR A 123 -10.92 11.58 11.39
CA TYR A 123 -10.38 12.79 12.00
C TYR A 123 -9.44 13.56 11.06
N ILE A 124 -8.61 12.86 10.25
CA ILE A 124 -7.74 13.51 9.25
C ILE A 124 -8.57 14.15 8.14
N VAL A 125 -9.62 13.47 7.67
CA VAL A 125 -10.55 14.03 6.66
C VAL A 125 -11.23 15.29 7.18
N GLU A 126 -11.71 15.27 8.43
CA GLU A 126 -12.34 16.41 9.10
C GLU A 126 -11.36 17.58 9.25
N GLU A 127 -10.11 17.32 9.67
CA GLU A 127 -9.05 18.33 9.79
C GLU A 127 -8.68 18.94 8.43
N ILE A 128 -8.55 18.13 7.36
CA ILE A 128 -8.32 18.66 6.00
C ILE A 128 -9.48 19.59 5.58
N ASN A 129 -10.72 19.19 5.84
CA ASN A 129 -11.89 19.98 5.48
C ASN A 129 -11.99 21.27 6.32
N ALA A 130 -11.63 21.22 7.61
CA ALA A 130 -11.54 22.41 8.45
C ALA A 130 -10.45 23.40 7.97
N LEU A 131 -9.41 22.90 7.29
CA LEU A 131 -8.35 23.68 6.65
C LEU A 131 -8.67 24.04 5.19
N GLY A 132 -9.95 24.07 4.80
CA GLY A 132 -10.41 24.49 3.49
C GLY A 132 -10.41 23.41 2.41
N GLY A 133 -10.26 22.14 2.79
CA GLY A 133 -10.48 21.00 1.89
C GLY A 133 -11.96 20.73 1.65
N GLU A 134 -12.27 19.95 0.62
CA GLU A 134 -13.64 19.56 0.22
C GLU A 134 -13.68 18.04 -0.06
N ILE A 135 -13.08 17.24 0.85
CA ILE A 135 -13.07 15.79 0.71
C ILE A 135 -14.42 15.24 1.17
N THR A 136 -15.07 14.49 0.29
CA THR A 136 -16.38 13.86 0.54
C THR A 136 -16.32 12.38 0.23
N ASN A 137 -17.18 11.59 0.89
CA ASN A 137 -17.33 10.15 0.63
C ASN A 137 -16.02 9.34 0.76
N ALA A 138 -15.13 9.74 1.67
CA ALA A 138 -13.89 9.04 1.95
C ALA A 138 -14.12 8.14 3.18
N TYR A 139 -14.13 6.82 2.96
CA TYR A 139 -14.36 5.79 3.99
C TYR A 139 -13.44 4.60 3.73
N GLY A 140 -12.73 4.15 4.75
CA GLY A 140 -11.80 3.02 4.69
C GLY A 140 -12.33 1.74 5.32
N ILE A 141 -11.41 0.81 5.53
CA ILE A 141 -11.65 -0.41 6.31
C ILE A 141 -11.47 -0.06 7.79
N ASP A 142 -12.33 -0.60 8.64
CA ASP A 142 -12.13 -0.52 10.08
C ASP A 142 -10.82 -1.22 10.45
N VAL A 143 -9.96 -0.51 11.15
CA VAL A 143 -8.62 -1.00 11.53
C VAL A 143 -8.70 -2.29 12.38
N ASP A 144 -9.74 -2.47 13.18
CA ASP A 144 -9.89 -3.67 14.00
C ASP A 144 -10.18 -4.92 13.13
N GLN A 145 -10.86 -4.77 11.98
CA GLN A 145 -10.96 -5.85 10.99
C GLN A 145 -9.59 -6.21 10.41
N LEU A 146 -8.72 -5.22 10.14
CA LEU A 146 -7.36 -5.46 9.64
C LEU A 146 -6.49 -6.14 10.71
N VAL A 147 -6.63 -5.76 11.97
CA VAL A 147 -5.96 -6.45 13.08
C VAL A 147 -6.43 -7.91 13.15
N GLU A 148 -7.73 -8.15 13.04
CA GLU A 148 -8.27 -9.51 13.08
C GLU A 148 -7.70 -10.37 11.95
N VAL A 149 -7.67 -9.89 10.70
CA VAL A 149 -7.15 -10.70 9.58
C VAL A 149 -5.64 -10.91 9.64
N SER A 150 -4.88 -10.05 10.32
CA SER A 150 -3.47 -10.28 10.57
C SER A 150 -3.22 -11.52 11.45
N HIS A 151 -4.20 -11.91 12.25
CA HIS A 151 -4.19 -13.16 13.02
C HIS A 151 -4.81 -14.36 12.27
N CYS A 152 -5.43 -14.10 11.12
CA CYS A 152 -6.11 -15.10 10.29
C CYS A 152 -5.31 -15.55 9.06
N GLY A 153 -4.03 -15.21 8.99
CA GLY A 153 -3.13 -15.65 7.91
C GLY A 153 -2.64 -14.55 6.99
N ILE A 154 -3.15 -13.31 7.06
CA ILE A 154 -2.59 -12.17 6.34
C ILE A 154 -1.27 -11.75 7.00
N ASN A 155 -0.20 -11.70 6.20
CA ASN A 155 1.15 -11.40 6.65
C ASN A 155 1.61 -9.99 6.32
N LYS A 156 1.08 -9.38 5.25
CA LYS A 156 1.40 -8.03 4.77
C LYS A 156 0.12 -7.27 4.50
N ILE A 157 0.03 -6.03 4.94
CA ILE A 157 -1.12 -5.15 4.77
C ILE A 157 -0.66 -3.87 4.09
N ASN A 158 -1.17 -3.61 2.88
CA ASN A 158 -0.81 -2.42 2.11
C ASN A 158 -1.76 -1.26 2.43
N VAL A 159 -1.18 -0.17 2.96
CA VAL A 159 -1.90 1.06 3.32
C VAL A 159 -1.29 2.23 2.57
N ASP A 160 -2.08 2.97 1.82
CA ASP A 160 -1.63 4.08 0.99
C ASP A 160 -2.42 5.38 1.27
N THR A 161 -3.74 5.35 1.16
CA THR A 161 -4.59 6.55 1.31
C THR A 161 -4.37 7.27 2.64
N ASP A 162 -4.15 6.55 3.73
CA ASP A 162 -3.93 7.11 5.06
C ASP A 162 -2.66 7.99 5.09
N LEU A 163 -1.59 7.53 4.42
CA LEU A 163 -0.34 8.28 4.25
C LEU A 163 -0.58 9.57 3.46
N ARG A 164 -1.30 9.46 2.35
CA ARG A 164 -1.61 10.61 1.47
C ARG A 164 -2.44 11.66 2.20
N LEU A 165 -3.44 11.23 2.95
CA LEU A 165 -4.29 12.11 3.78
C LEU A 165 -3.46 12.82 4.85
N ALA A 166 -2.64 12.10 5.60
CA ALA A 166 -1.83 12.68 6.67
C ALA A 166 -0.82 13.71 6.13
N VAL A 167 -0.15 13.41 5.02
CA VAL A 167 0.76 14.35 4.35
C VAL A 167 0.02 15.60 3.88
N THR A 168 -1.14 15.43 3.23
CA THR A 168 -1.93 16.58 2.74
C THR A 168 -2.44 17.44 3.90
N ARG A 169 -2.91 16.83 5.00
CA ARG A 169 -3.31 17.55 6.20
C ARG A 169 -2.15 18.36 6.78
N ASN A 170 -0.98 17.74 6.93
CA ASN A 170 0.20 18.42 7.47
C ASN A 170 0.64 19.60 6.61
N MET A 171 0.63 19.47 5.28
CA MET A 171 0.93 20.59 4.38
C MET A 171 -0.08 21.73 4.54
N LYS A 172 -1.38 21.44 4.56
CA LYS A 172 -2.41 22.48 4.78
C LYS A 172 -2.25 23.16 6.13
N GLU A 173 -1.96 22.41 7.17
CA GLU A 173 -1.73 22.96 8.51
C GLU A 173 -0.47 23.84 8.55
N LEU A 174 0.63 23.43 7.91
CA LEU A 174 1.86 24.20 7.82
C LEU A 174 1.62 25.57 7.18
N PHE A 175 0.93 25.61 6.02
CA PHE A 175 0.58 26.87 5.35
C PHE A 175 -0.46 27.71 6.12
N ALA A 176 -1.33 27.07 6.90
CA ALA A 176 -2.26 27.79 7.78
C ALA A 176 -1.54 28.48 8.94
N LYS A 177 -0.55 27.83 9.55
CA LYS A 177 0.25 28.34 10.67
C LYS A 177 1.27 29.38 10.25
N ASP A 178 1.82 29.29 9.04
CA ASP A 178 2.87 30.19 8.54
C ASP A 178 2.46 30.86 7.21
N ALA A 179 1.93 32.07 7.34
CA ALA A 179 1.51 32.86 6.18
C ALA A 179 2.68 33.31 5.27
N ALA A 180 3.90 33.36 5.78
CA ALA A 180 5.06 33.75 4.97
C ALA A 180 5.36 32.71 3.88
N LEU A 181 5.17 31.42 4.18
CA LEU A 181 5.36 30.33 3.20
C LEU A 181 4.43 30.43 1.98
N ARG A 182 3.26 31.05 2.12
CA ARG A 182 2.31 31.22 1.01
C ARG A 182 2.87 32.10 -0.12
N ASN A 183 3.82 33.00 0.23
CA ASN A 183 4.48 33.90 -0.71
C ASN A 183 5.92 33.47 -1.02
N SER A 184 6.34 32.31 -0.57
CA SER A 184 7.68 31.79 -0.82
C SER A 184 7.88 31.52 -2.32
N ALA A 185 9.04 31.92 -2.85
CA ALA A 185 9.39 31.68 -4.26
C ALA A 185 9.52 30.19 -4.61
N SER A 186 9.92 29.36 -3.63
CA SER A 186 10.16 27.93 -3.83
C SER A 186 8.94 27.04 -3.55
N VAL A 187 8.07 27.42 -2.60
CA VAL A 187 6.96 26.59 -2.16
C VAL A 187 5.57 27.23 -2.26
N GLY A 188 5.47 28.51 -2.56
CA GLY A 188 4.18 29.23 -2.68
C GLY A 188 3.22 28.60 -3.68
N GLN A 189 3.74 28.05 -4.79
CA GLN A 189 2.93 27.34 -5.77
C GLN A 189 2.26 26.07 -5.18
N ILE A 190 2.85 25.43 -4.17
CA ILE A 190 2.22 24.29 -3.46
C ILE A 190 0.94 24.78 -2.77
N TYR A 191 1.01 25.94 -2.11
CA TYR A 191 -0.17 26.56 -1.49
C TYR A 191 -1.27 26.86 -2.50
N GLU A 192 -0.93 27.46 -3.64
CA GLU A 192 -1.91 27.73 -4.71
C GLU A 192 -2.59 26.43 -5.22
N LEU A 193 -1.83 25.36 -5.38
CA LEU A 193 -2.36 24.06 -5.77
C LEU A 193 -3.28 23.46 -4.70
N LEU A 194 -2.95 23.58 -3.41
CA LEU A 194 -3.79 23.15 -2.30
C LEU A 194 -5.12 23.92 -2.23
N GLU A 195 -5.12 25.23 -2.56
CA GLU A 195 -6.33 26.07 -2.57
C GLU A 195 -7.19 25.84 -3.81
N THR A 196 -6.61 25.46 -4.94
CA THR A 196 -7.35 25.23 -6.19
C THR A 196 -7.88 23.81 -6.32
N LYS A 197 -7.18 22.81 -5.74
CA LYS A 197 -7.53 21.38 -5.80
C LYS A 197 -8.11 20.89 -4.47
N LYS A 198 -9.12 21.53 -3.95
CA LYS A 198 -9.65 21.32 -2.59
C LYS A 198 -10.14 19.90 -2.30
N SER A 199 -10.65 19.19 -3.32
CA SER A 199 -11.12 17.81 -3.19
C SER A 199 -10.02 16.77 -3.32
N ALA A 200 -8.80 17.16 -3.72
CA ALA A 200 -7.68 16.25 -3.82
C ALA A 200 -7.02 16.05 -2.45
N PHE A 201 -6.67 14.82 -2.16
CA PHE A 201 -5.93 14.42 -0.95
C PHE A 201 -4.60 13.73 -1.28
N ASP A 202 -4.32 13.50 -2.55
CA ASP A 202 -3.05 12.93 -3.00
C ASP A 202 -1.99 14.03 -3.09
N PRO A 203 -0.91 13.98 -2.29
CA PRO A 203 0.13 15.00 -2.29
C PRO A 203 0.83 15.14 -3.65
N ARG A 204 0.81 14.13 -4.51
CA ARG A 204 1.33 14.21 -5.88
C ARG A 204 0.66 15.32 -6.70
N ALA A 205 -0.58 15.70 -6.35
CA ALA A 205 -1.29 16.81 -6.97
C ALA A 205 -0.70 18.19 -6.62
N PHE A 206 0.10 18.29 -5.56
CA PHE A 206 0.56 19.57 -4.99
C PHE A 206 2.09 19.72 -5.00
N ILE A 207 2.85 18.62 -4.85
CA ILE A 207 4.31 18.63 -4.67
C ILE A 207 5.11 18.76 -5.97
N THR A 208 4.44 18.89 -7.11
CA THR A 208 5.11 19.06 -8.42
C THR A 208 6.19 20.14 -8.41
N PRO A 209 6.03 21.31 -7.73
CA PRO A 209 7.06 22.35 -7.70
C PRO A 209 8.38 21.93 -7.04
N ILE A 210 8.36 20.91 -6.17
CA ILE A 210 9.56 20.40 -5.49
C ILE A 210 9.88 18.95 -5.91
N MET A 211 9.37 18.51 -7.05
CA MET A 211 9.55 17.12 -7.49
C MET A 211 11.03 16.74 -7.65
N ASP A 212 11.86 17.65 -8.13
CA ASP A 212 13.32 17.41 -8.27
C ASP A 212 13.96 17.14 -6.90
N THR A 213 13.56 17.88 -5.87
CA THR A 213 14.00 17.63 -4.49
C THR A 213 13.56 16.24 -4.02
N ILE A 214 12.32 15.87 -4.23
CA ILE A 214 11.77 14.56 -3.84
C ILE A 214 12.52 13.42 -4.57
N MET A 215 12.79 13.58 -5.86
CA MET A 215 13.42 12.54 -6.69
C MET A 215 14.93 12.42 -6.48
N TYR A 216 15.62 13.53 -6.26
CA TYR A 216 17.09 13.57 -6.26
C TYR A 216 17.72 14.02 -4.95
N GLY A 217 16.92 14.40 -3.94
CA GLY A 217 17.38 14.77 -2.61
C GLY A 217 18.07 16.13 -2.52
N ASN A 218 18.02 16.95 -3.57
CA ASN A 218 18.61 18.29 -3.56
C ASN A 218 17.65 19.29 -2.91
N VAL A 219 17.92 19.71 -1.68
CA VAL A 219 17.12 20.69 -0.94
C VAL A 219 17.69 22.09 -1.21
N PRO A 220 16.99 22.95 -1.98
CA PRO A 220 17.55 24.25 -2.41
C PRO A 220 17.52 25.32 -1.31
N ASP A 221 16.57 25.25 -0.38
CA ASP A 221 16.40 26.24 0.68
C ASP A 221 15.62 25.68 1.90
N ASP A 222 15.52 26.50 2.96
CA ASP A 222 14.86 26.13 4.21
C ASP A 222 13.34 25.92 4.06
N ASP A 223 12.67 26.63 3.16
CA ASP A 223 11.24 26.47 2.94
C ASP A 223 10.92 25.10 2.34
N VAL A 224 11.71 24.65 1.37
CA VAL A 224 11.63 23.30 0.81
C VAL A 224 11.97 22.25 1.87
N ALA A 225 13.00 22.47 2.69
CA ALA A 225 13.35 21.58 3.80
C ALA A 225 12.17 21.39 4.77
N ARG A 226 11.44 22.46 5.09
CA ARG A 226 10.25 22.43 5.95
C ARG A 226 9.11 21.63 5.33
N ILE A 227 8.88 21.74 4.02
CA ILE A 227 7.89 20.90 3.31
C ILE A 227 8.32 19.44 3.37
N CYS A 228 9.60 19.11 3.14
CA CYS A 228 10.08 17.73 3.22
C CYS A 228 9.88 17.15 4.64
N THR A 229 10.21 17.90 5.68
CA THR A 229 9.96 17.51 7.09
C THR A 229 8.47 17.29 7.34
N CYS A 230 7.61 18.16 6.83
CA CYS A 230 6.16 18.07 6.95
C CYS A 230 5.63 16.80 6.29
N ILE A 231 6.14 16.42 5.13
CA ILE A 231 5.80 15.16 4.44
C ILE A 231 6.23 13.95 5.29
N GLU A 232 7.47 13.94 5.77
CA GLU A 232 7.98 12.85 6.61
C GLU A 232 7.17 12.68 7.89
N ASP A 233 6.80 13.77 8.54
CA ASP A 233 6.02 13.73 9.78
C ASP A 233 4.59 13.20 9.52
N GLY A 234 3.98 13.54 8.38
CA GLY A 234 2.70 12.95 7.97
C GLY A 234 2.78 11.43 7.77
N VAL A 235 3.85 10.96 7.11
CA VAL A 235 4.10 9.51 6.95
C VAL A 235 4.30 8.82 8.30
N LYS A 236 5.11 9.40 9.19
CA LYS A 236 5.34 8.86 10.54
C LYS A 236 4.06 8.76 11.34
N GLU A 237 3.23 9.79 11.30
CA GLU A 237 1.95 9.84 12.01
C GLU A 237 0.98 8.75 11.55
N ALA A 238 0.87 8.52 10.25
CA ALA A 238 0.00 7.49 9.71
C ALA A 238 0.52 6.07 10.01
N ILE A 239 1.83 5.83 9.92
CA ILE A 239 2.42 4.49 10.06
C ILE A 239 2.59 4.07 11.52
N ALA A 240 2.96 4.97 12.43
CA ALA A 240 3.29 4.59 13.80
C ALA A 240 2.14 3.85 14.54
N PRO A 241 0.87 4.30 14.48
CA PRO A 241 -0.25 3.56 15.07
C PRO A 241 -0.46 2.18 14.44
N LEU A 242 -0.28 2.06 13.12
CA LEU A 242 -0.44 0.80 12.39
C LEU A 242 0.64 -0.21 12.78
N LEU A 243 1.91 0.22 12.96
CA LEU A 243 2.98 -0.64 13.44
C LEU A 243 2.66 -1.24 14.83
N VAL A 244 2.05 -0.44 15.71
CA VAL A 244 1.61 -0.93 17.03
C VAL A 244 0.44 -1.90 16.87
N LYS A 245 -0.61 -1.51 16.16
CA LYS A 245 -1.84 -2.33 15.99
C LYS A 245 -1.57 -3.67 15.29
N PHE A 246 -0.72 -3.70 14.27
CA PHE A 246 -0.34 -4.92 13.56
C PHE A 246 0.81 -5.70 14.25
N GLY A 247 1.21 -5.27 15.43
CA GLY A 247 2.20 -5.98 16.25
C GLY A 247 3.62 -5.98 15.66
N SER A 248 3.97 -5.03 14.77
CA SER A 248 5.31 -4.87 14.19
C SER A 248 6.24 -4.02 15.07
N TYR A 249 5.69 -3.24 16.01
CA TYR A 249 6.47 -2.40 16.91
C TYR A 249 7.52 -3.20 17.69
N GLY A 250 8.75 -2.70 17.72
CA GLY A 250 9.87 -3.31 18.45
C GLY A 250 10.42 -4.60 17.83
N LYS A 251 9.96 -5.01 16.63
CA LYS A 251 10.39 -6.27 15.98
C LYS A 251 11.51 -6.08 14.96
N ALA A 252 11.88 -4.86 14.59
CA ALA A 252 12.94 -4.61 13.62
C ALA A 252 14.27 -5.33 13.93
N PRO A 253 14.74 -5.42 15.20
CA PRO A 253 15.96 -6.17 15.52
C PRO A 253 15.87 -7.69 15.32
N LYS A 254 14.64 -8.23 15.14
CA LYS A 254 14.39 -9.65 14.91
C LYS A 254 14.35 -10.02 13.43
N VAL A 255 14.40 -9.02 12.54
CA VAL A 255 14.39 -9.26 11.10
C VAL A 255 15.76 -9.75 10.68
N GLU A 256 15.81 -10.94 10.10
CA GLU A 256 17.03 -11.47 9.47
C GLU A 256 17.36 -10.62 8.22
N ARG A 257 18.59 -10.19 8.11
CA ARG A 257 19.08 -9.52 6.90
C ARG A 257 19.65 -10.56 5.96
N VAL A 258 19.04 -10.71 4.80
CA VAL A 258 19.48 -11.59 3.73
C VAL A 258 19.89 -10.73 2.55
N THR A 259 21.06 -10.95 2.00
CA THR A 259 21.51 -10.29 0.78
C THR A 259 20.82 -10.87 -0.46
N ILE A 260 20.83 -10.14 -1.56
CA ILE A 260 20.28 -10.61 -2.84
C ILE A 260 21.00 -11.91 -3.28
N ASP A 261 22.32 -11.97 -3.12
CA ASP A 261 23.12 -13.16 -3.48
C ASP A 261 22.77 -14.37 -2.63
N GLU A 262 22.62 -14.20 -1.31
CA GLU A 262 22.17 -15.26 -0.40
C GLU A 262 20.75 -15.74 -0.75
N MET A 263 19.86 -14.83 -1.13
CA MET A 263 18.52 -15.19 -1.53
C MET A 263 18.48 -15.94 -2.87
N ALA A 264 19.27 -15.52 -3.86
CA ALA A 264 19.44 -16.23 -5.13
C ALA A 264 19.98 -17.66 -4.91
N GLU A 265 20.89 -17.84 -3.93
CA GLU A 265 21.38 -19.16 -3.58
C GLU A 265 20.32 -20.03 -2.88
N ARG A 266 19.47 -19.44 -2.04
CA ARG A 266 18.32 -20.14 -1.42
C ARG A 266 17.36 -20.68 -2.50
N TYR A 267 17.00 -19.86 -3.49
CA TYR A 267 16.14 -20.28 -4.60
C TYR A 267 16.77 -21.38 -5.43
N ARG A 268 18.04 -21.27 -5.81
CA ARG A 268 18.76 -22.33 -6.54
C ARG A 268 18.77 -23.66 -5.79
N LYS A 269 18.97 -23.65 -4.47
CA LYS A 269 18.95 -24.85 -3.63
C LYS A 269 17.56 -25.46 -3.50
N ALA A 270 16.52 -24.63 -3.52
CA ALA A 270 15.13 -25.08 -3.51
C ALA A 270 14.66 -25.62 -4.87
N GLY A 271 15.42 -25.36 -5.95
CA GLY A 271 15.04 -25.77 -7.31
C GLY A 271 13.94 -24.88 -7.92
N ILE A 272 13.86 -23.64 -7.46
CA ILE A 272 12.86 -22.65 -7.88
C ILE A 272 13.55 -21.58 -8.72
#